data_c2e7e47aa9be34a793ecf1c7ce4fbb8d
#
_entry.id   c2e7e47aa9be34a793ecf1c7ce4fbb8d
#
_cell.length_a   1.000
_cell.length_b   1.000
_cell.length_c   1.000
_cell.angle_alpha   90.00
_cell.angle_beta   90.00
_cell.angle_gamma   90.00
#
_symmetry.space_group_name_H-M   'P 1'
#
loop_
_entity.id
_entity.type
_entity.pdbx_description
1 polymer ?
#
loop_
_entity_poly.entity_id
_entity_poly.type
_entity_poly.pdbx_seq_one_letter_code
_entity_poly.pdbx_strand_id
1 'polypeptide(L)'
;MKKNEMFKHIAAIRTAKNGGVYAGTGFFVRTEDDKVYLVTATHVARDTTITTDIWLRNLTTGLPFAFKINQLNPMVMWLYHPIADMAVLEIQCGDKIDLSPYVLDLSFFENNFDVVPERELSLTMYGMPDIYTDLEFAPFTCDSKPASSLWVSHFDVTGNSFKCFMLDKPSTQGFSGGPVIGFENAKTPTCYGIIHGTRQDNTGGKLAIVVHSAYLFELIEYAKKN
;
A
#
# COMPACT_ATOMS: atom_id res chain seq x y z
N MET A 1 -10.43 -5.71 -14.46
CA MET A 1 -8.99 -5.40 -14.42
C MET A 1 -8.21 -6.69 -14.27
N LYS A 2 -7.13 -6.88 -15.03
CA LYS A 2 -6.25 -8.06 -14.93
C LYS A 2 -5.10 -7.79 -13.94
N LYS A 3 -4.45 -8.86 -13.43
CA LYS A 3 -3.30 -8.73 -12.51
C LYS A 3 -2.22 -7.79 -13.03
N ASN A 4 -1.83 -7.89 -14.30
CA ASN A 4 -0.79 -7.05 -14.90
C ASN A 4 -1.20 -5.58 -15.08
N GLU A 5 -2.50 -5.30 -15.16
CA GLU A 5 -3.00 -3.92 -15.25
C GLU A 5 -2.84 -3.17 -13.93
N MET A 6 -2.70 -3.89 -12.81
CA MET A 6 -2.41 -3.30 -11.50
C MET A 6 -1.02 -2.67 -11.41
N PHE A 7 -0.06 -3.10 -12.21
CA PHE A 7 1.32 -2.62 -12.12
C PHE A 7 1.46 -1.10 -12.27
N LYS A 8 0.60 -0.49 -13.07
CA LYS A 8 0.61 0.97 -13.26
C LYS A 8 0.20 1.75 -12.00
N HIS A 9 -0.58 1.13 -11.11
CA HIS A 9 -1.09 1.78 -9.92
C HIS A 9 -0.13 1.69 -8.72
N ILE A 10 0.96 0.94 -8.84
CA ILE A 10 1.91 0.70 -7.75
C ILE A 10 3.05 1.69 -7.83
N ALA A 11 3.30 2.38 -6.73
CA ALA A 11 4.39 3.32 -6.57
C ALA A 11 5.48 2.76 -5.65
N ALA A 12 6.76 2.99 -5.99
CA ALA A 12 7.84 2.76 -5.04
C ALA A 12 8.12 4.04 -4.26
N ILE A 13 8.23 3.92 -2.94
CA ILE A 13 8.64 5.00 -2.03
C ILE A 13 10.08 4.73 -1.64
N ARG A 14 10.99 5.67 -1.95
CA ARG A 14 12.43 5.53 -1.71
C ARG A 14 12.96 6.74 -0.99
N THR A 15 13.47 6.52 0.22
CA THR A 15 14.03 7.58 1.06
C THR A 15 15.49 7.29 1.33
N ALA A 16 16.39 8.17 0.91
CA ALA A 16 17.80 8.13 1.30
C ALA A 16 17.95 8.76 2.69
N LYS A 17 18.43 7.98 3.66
CA LYS A 17 18.60 8.43 5.05
C LYS A 17 19.74 7.66 5.72
N ASN A 18 20.63 8.36 6.41
CA ASN A 18 21.72 7.76 7.18
C ASN A 18 22.63 6.80 6.39
N GLY A 19 22.88 7.10 5.10
CA GLY A 19 23.73 6.28 4.24
C GLY A 19 23.08 5.00 3.70
N GLY A 20 21.79 4.80 3.94
CA GLY A 20 20.98 3.71 3.42
C GLY A 20 19.76 4.22 2.61
N VAL A 21 19.09 3.30 1.93
CA VAL A 21 17.82 3.57 1.27
C VAL A 21 16.72 2.80 1.99
N TYR A 22 15.73 3.53 2.49
CA TYR A 22 14.51 2.96 3.04
C TYR A 22 13.50 2.80 1.92
N ALA A 23 12.99 1.60 1.78
CA ALA A 23 12.09 1.21 0.70
C ALA A 23 10.72 0.82 1.21
N GLY A 24 9.70 1.27 0.52
CA GLY A 24 8.31 0.90 0.73
C GLY A 24 7.53 0.96 -0.57
N THR A 25 6.28 0.56 -0.47
CA THR A 25 5.31 0.56 -1.56
C THR A 25 4.15 1.48 -1.22
N GLY A 26 3.59 2.13 -2.21
CA GLY A 26 2.37 2.90 -2.09
C GLY A 26 1.53 2.80 -3.35
N PHE A 27 0.37 3.43 -3.32
CA PHE A 27 -0.53 3.55 -4.47
C PHE A 27 -1.42 4.78 -4.29
N PHE A 28 -2.00 5.26 -5.40
CA PHE A 28 -2.87 6.43 -5.36
C PHE A 28 -4.33 6.03 -5.34
N VAL A 29 -5.13 6.70 -4.51
CA VAL A 29 -6.57 6.48 -4.38
C VAL A 29 -7.31 7.78 -4.60
N ARG A 30 -8.36 7.72 -5.43
CA ARG A 30 -9.32 8.81 -5.64
C ARG A 30 -10.57 8.56 -4.81
N THR A 31 -11.01 9.58 -4.11
CA THR A 31 -12.27 9.60 -3.38
C THR A 31 -13.43 10.07 -4.27
N GLU A 32 -14.66 9.92 -3.81
CA GLU A 32 -15.86 10.35 -4.54
C GLU A 32 -15.91 11.87 -4.78
N ASP A 33 -15.26 12.65 -3.93
CA ASP A 33 -15.11 14.12 -4.03
C ASP A 33 -13.85 14.54 -4.82
N ASP A 34 -13.32 13.64 -5.68
CA ASP A 34 -12.17 13.84 -6.57
C ASP A 34 -10.83 14.17 -5.87
N LYS A 35 -10.74 14.05 -4.57
CA LYS A 35 -9.46 14.13 -3.89
C LYS A 35 -8.63 12.88 -4.15
N VAL A 36 -7.33 13.08 -4.33
CA VAL A 36 -6.37 11.99 -4.53
C VAL A 36 -5.45 11.90 -3.32
N TYR A 37 -5.21 10.68 -2.85
CA TYR A 37 -4.31 10.39 -1.75
C TYR A 37 -3.25 9.36 -2.17
N LEU A 38 -2.01 9.58 -1.77
CA LEU A 38 -1.00 8.52 -1.74
C LEU A 38 -1.19 7.72 -0.44
N VAL A 39 -1.36 6.41 -0.57
CA VAL A 39 -1.59 5.48 0.54
C VAL A 39 -0.36 4.62 0.74
N THR A 40 0.05 4.40 1.98
CA THR A 40 1.13 3.48 2.36
C THR A 40 1.00 3.05 3.83
N ALA A 41 1.92 2.22 4.31
CA ALA A 41 2.02 1.89 5.72
C ALA A 41 2.58 3.07 6.54
N THR A 42 2.11 3.25 7.78
CA THR A 42 2.56 4.32 8.69
C THR A 42 4.07 4.30 8.90
N HIS A 43 4.66 3.11 9.10
CA HIS A 43 6.11 3.01 9.30
C HIS A 43 6.91 3.42 8.05
N VAL A 44 6.39 3.19 6.84
CA VAL A 44 6.98 3.70 5.59
C VAL A 44 6.87 5.23 5.53
N ALA A 45 5.66 5.76 5.79
CA ALA A 45 5.40 7.20 5.77
C ALA A 45 6.28 7.99 6.76
N ARG A 46 6.51 7.45 7.96
CA ARG A 46 7.37 8.06 9.00
C ARG A 46 8.84 8.17 8.60
N ASP A 47 9.31 7.32 7.70
CA ASP A 47 10.68 7.38 7.20
C ASP A 47 10.84 8.34 6.02
N THR A 48 9.75 8.91 5.48
CA THR A 48 9.81 9.87 4.38
C THR A 48 10.36 11.22 4.83
N THR A 49 10.99 11.91 3.88
CA THR A 49 11.46 13.30 4.00
C THR A 49 10.97 14.10 2.79
N ILE A 50 11.12 15.39 2.79
CA ILE A 50 10.75 16.24 1.63
C ILE A 50 11.47 15.86 0.33
N THR A 51 12.58 15.12 0.43
CA THR A 51 13.39 14.66 -0.71
C THR A 51 13.13 13.19 -1.08
N THR A 52 12.16 12.53 -0.43
CA THR A 52 11.77 11.16 -0.77
C THR A 52 11.31 11.08 -2.22
N ASP A 53 11.78 10.06 -2.93
CA ASP A 53 11.37 9.78 -4.31
C ASP A 53 10.14 8.87 -4.33
N ILE A 54 9.15 9.28 -5.13
CA ILE A 54 7.98 8.46 -5.49
C ILE A 54 8.16 8.04 -6.94
N TRP A 55 8.45 6.77 -7.15
CA TRP A 55 8.70 6.19 -8.46
C TRP A 55 7.46 5.56 -9.04
N LEU A 56 7.20 5.82 -10.29
CA LEU A 56 6.15 5.22 -11.10
C LEU A 56 6.72 4.68 -12.42
N ARG A 57 5.95 3.83 -13.08
CA ARG A 57 6.25 3.36 -14.43
C ARG A 57 5.60 4.27 -15.47
N ASN A 58 6.38 4.81 -16.39
CA ASN A 58 5.85 5.50 -17.54
C ASN A 58 5.08 4.52 -18.43
N LEU A 59 3.83 4.80 -18.71
CA LEU A 59 2.93 3.88 -19.42
C LEU A 59 3.23 3.76 -20.91
N THR A 60 3.93 4.76 -21.50
CA THR A 60 4.30 4.78 -22.91
C THR A 60 5.64 4.08 -23.14
N THR A 61 6.64 4.42 -22.33
CA THR A 61 8.01 3.91 -22.51
C THR A 61 8.31 2.65 -21.69
N GLY A 62 7.49 2.37 -20.65
CA GLY A 62 7.73 1.32 -19.67
C GLY A 62 8.86 1.62 -18.68
N LEU A 63 9.57 2.74 -18.85
CA LEU A 63 10.69 3.14 -18.01
C LEU A 63 10.22 3.76 -16.68
N PRO A 64 11.03 3.67 -15.61
CA PRO A 64 10.72 4.37 -14.37
C PRO A 64 10.89 5.88 -14.52
N PHE A 65 10.08 6.63 -13.78
CA PHE A 65 10.26 8.05 -13.55
C PHE A 65 9.87 8.39 -12.11
N ALA A 66 10.39 9.45 -11.55
CA ALA A 66 10.17 9.82 -10.18
C ALA A 66 9.80 11.29 -10.01
N PHE A 67 9.02 11.53 -8.94
CA PHE A 67 8.83 12.86 -8.36
C PHE A 67 9.44 12.90 -6.97
N LYS A 68 9.84 14.07 -6.51
CA LYS A 68 10.02 14.29 -5.08
C LYS A 68 8.65 14.39 -4.41
N ILE A 69 8.51 13.81 -3.23
CA ILE A 69 7.23 13.80 -2.50
C ILE A 69 6.68 15.22 -2.24
N ASN A 70 7.56 16.21 -2.06
CA ASN A 70 7.17 17.62 -1.90
C ASN A 70 6.61 18.26 -3.19
N GLN A 71 6.78 17.65 -4.36
CA GLN A 71 6.09 18.04 -5.59
C GLN A 71 4.64 17.57 -5.62
N LEU A 72 4.32 16.50 -4.88
CA LEU A 72 2.96 15.98 -4.71
C LEU A 72 2.22 16.70 -3.60
N ASN A 73 2.89 16.98 -2.49
CA ASN A 73 2.38 17.79 -1.38
C ASN A 73 3.53 18.62 -0.80
N PRO A 74 3.51 19.97 -0.94
CA PRO A 74 4.62 20.83 -0.54
C PRO A 74 4.99 20.74 0.95
N MET A 75 4.02 20.48 1.81
CA MET A 75 4.24 20.37 3.26
C MET A 75 4.55 18.95 3.72
N VAL A 76 4.38 17.95 2.84
CA VAL A 76 4.51 16.50 3.14
C VAL A 76 3.77 16.11 4.42
N MET A 77 2.54 16.57 4.53
CA MET A 77 1.72 16.35 5.72
C MET A 77 0.99 15.01 5.63
N TRP A 78 1.61 13.97 6.17
CA TRP A 78 0.99 12.67 6.31
C TRP A 78 -0.08 12.66 7.41
N LEU A 79 -1.21 12.08 7.10
CA LEU A 79 -2.21 11.71 8.06
C LEU A 79 -2.04 10.23 8.43
N TYR A 80 -1.85 9.96 9.71
CA TYR A 80 -1.63 8.63 10.26
C TYR A 80 -2.89 8.09 10.90
N HIS A 81 -3.22 6.82 10.64
CA HIS A 81 -4.30 6.19 11.38
C HIS A 81 -3.89 6.01 12.86
N PRO A 82 -4.77 6.30 13.83
CA PRO A 82 -4.40 6.32 15.24
C PRO A 82 -3.99 4.97 15.80
N ILE A 83 -4.49 3.86 15.26
CA ILE A 83 -4.23 2.51 15.75
C ILE A 83 -3.68 1.56 14.68
N ALA A 84 -4.02 1.75 13.40
CA ALA A 84 -3.60 0.86 12.32
C ALA A 84 -2.35 1.39 11.63
N ASP A 85 -1.52 0.49 11.11
CA ASP A 85 -0.32 0.85 10.35
C ASP A 85 -0.67 1.26 8.92
N MET A 86 -1.38 2.39 8.80
CA MET A 86 -1.82 2.97 7.54
C MET A 86 -1.70 4.49 7.58
N ALA A 87 -1.23 5.10 6.50
CA ALA A 87 -1.10 6.54 6.35
C ALA A 87 -1.52 6.98 4.95
N VAL A 88 -2.03 8.22 4.85
CA VAL A 88 -2.38 8.88 3.61
C VAL A 88 -1.74 10.26 3.51
N LEU A 89 -1.36 10.66 2.30
CA LEU A 89 -0.89 11.99 1.96
C LEU A 89 -1.80 12.57 0.89
N GLU A 90 -2.50 13.66 1.17
CA GLU A 90 -3.33 14.35 0.17
C GLU A 90 -2.46 14.92 -0.94
N ILE A 91 -2.83 14.69 -2.20
CA ILE A 91 -2.10 15.20 -3.36
C ILE A 91 -2.56 16.62 -3.67
N GLN A 92 -1.61 17.55 -3.75
CA GLN A 92 -1.84 18.98 -3.94
C GLN A 92 -1.01 19.55 -5.11
N CYS A 93 -0.61 18.71 -6.05
CA CYS A 93 0.23 19.14 -7.18
C CYS A 93 -0.55 19.87 -8.29
N GLY A 94 -1.87 19.87 -8.26
CA GLY A 94 -2.73 20.42 -9.30
C GLY A 94 -2.43 19.78 -10.67
N ASP A 95 -2.54 20.57 -11.74
CA ASP A 95 -2.32 20.08 -13.12
C ASP A 95 -0.83 19.90 -13.51
N LYS A 96 0.09 20.11 -12.56
CA LYS A 96 1.53 20.01 -12.83
C LYS A 96 2.00 18.57 -13.06
N ILE A 97 1.30 17.61 -12.48
CA ILE A 97 1.60 16.19 -12.56
C ILE A 97 0.30 15.44 -12.83
N ASP A 98 0.17 14.82 -14.00
CA ASP A 98 -0.99 13.97 -14.31
C ASP A 98 -0.83 12.61 -13.67
N LEU A 99 -1.55 12.39 -12.57
CA LEU A 99 -1.64 11.10 -11.88
C LEU A 99 -2.86 10.27 -12.29
N SER A 100 -3.77 10.81 -13.10
CA SER A 100 -5.03 10.16 -13.44
C SER A 100 -4.91 8.71 -13.94
N PRO A 101 -3.89 8.33 -14.73
CA PRO A 101 -3.72 6.96 -15.18
C PRO A 101 -3.29 5.96 -14.07
N TYR A 102 -2.81 6.48 -12.95
CA TYR A 102 -2.20 5.71 -11.84
C TYR A 102 -3.11 5.54 -10.64
N VAL A 103 -4.25 6.22 -10.64
CA VAL A 103 -5.17 6.26 -9.49
C VAL A 103 -6.11 5.06 -9.52
N LEU A 104 -6.41 4.51 -8.34
CA LEU A 104 -7.48 3.57 -8.07
C LEU A 104 -8.67 4.31 -7.46
N ASP A 105 -9.90 3.97 -7.83
CA ASP A 105 -11.08 4.53 -7.18
C ASP A 105 -11.27 3.90 -5.79
N LEU A 106 -11.74 4.67 -4.82
CA LEU A 106 -11.97 4.19 -3.45
C LEU A 106 -12.96 3.01 -3.41
N SER A 107 -13.90 2.93 -4.35
CA SER A 107 -14.83 1.81 -4.50
C SER A 107 -14.16 0.46 -4.83
N PHE A 108 -12.88 0.47 -5.18
CA PHE A 108 -12.06 -0.72 -5.40
C PHE A 108 -11.68 -1.44 -4.09
N PHE A 109 -11.87 -0.80 -2.95
CA PHE A 109 -11.43 -1.27 -1.64
C PHE A 109 -12.60 -1.81 -0.82
N GLU A 110 -12.36 -2.94 -0.12
CA GLU A 110 -13.32 -3.46 0.85
C GLU A 110 -13.45 -2.49 2.05
N ASN A 111 -14.66 -2.05 2.36
CA ASN A 111 -14.93 -1.08 3.40
C ASN A 111 -15.61 -1.65 4.66
N ASN A 112 -16.00 -2.92 4.60
CA ASN A 112 -16.69 -3.58 5.70
C ASN A 112 -15.73 -4.38 6.56
N PHE A 113 -15.52 -3.97 7.79
CA PHE A 113 -14.69 -4.69 8.76
C PHE A 113 -15.17 -6.12 9.07
N ASP A 114 -16.40 -6.47 8.76
CA ASP A 114 -16.89 -7.83 8.98
C ASP A 114 -16.51 -8.79 7.84
N VAL A 115 -15.98 -8.26 6.75
CA VAL A 115 -15.51 -9.07 5.61
C VAL A 115 -14.05 -9.44 5.78
N VAL A 116 -13.79 -10.69 6.15
CA VAL A 116 -12.46 -11.30 6.11
C VAL A 116 -12.37 -12.19 4.88
N PRO A 117 -11.33 -12.06 4.05
CA PRO A 117 -11.19 -12.92 2.87
C PRO A 117 -11.23 -14.40 3.23
N GLU A 118 -12.00 -15.18 2.49
CA GLU A 118 -12.11 -16.63 2.71
C GLU A 118 -10.77 -17.35 2.43
N ARG A 119 -10.51 -18.45 3.13
CA ARG A 119 -9.25 -19.22 3.01
C ARG A 119 -8.96 -19.72 1.60
N GLU A 120 -9.99 -19.99 0.83
CA GLU A 120 -9.85 -20.49 -0.54
C GLU A 120 -9.54 -19.38 -1.54
N LEU A 121 -9.75 -18.12 -1.15
CA LEU A 121 -9.52 -16.98 -2.01
C LEU A 121 -8.03 -16.80 -2.30
N SER A 122 -7.68 -16.78 -3.58
CA SER A 122 -6.34 -16.40 -4.02
C SER A 122 -6.19 -14.87 -3.99
N LEU A 123 -5.34 -14.39 -3.11
CA LEU A 123 -4.95 -12.99 -3.00
C LEU A 123 -3.59 -12.76 -3.64
N THR A 124 -3.41 -11.62 -4.29
CA THR A 124 -2.12 -11.20 -4.83
C THR A 124 -1.60 -9.99 -4.05
N MET A 125 -0.44 -10.14 -3.43
CA MET A 125 0.33 -9.04 -2.86
C MET A 125 1.09 -8.33 -3.97
N TYR A 126 1.08 -7.00 -3.99
CA TYR A 126 1.90 -6.18 -4.89
C TYR A 126 2.89 -5.37 -4.08
N GLY A 127 4.12 -5.30 -4.54
CA GLY A 127 5.13 -4.50 -3.85
C GLY A 127 6.38 -4.22 -4.67
N MET A 128 7.15 -3.28 -4.18
CA MET A 128 8.42 -2.85 -4.77
C MET A 128 9.55 -3.27 -3.85
N PRO A 129 10.16 -4.46 -4.07
CA PRO A 129 11.19 -4.98 -3.18
C PRO A 129 12.41 -4.07 -3.13
N ASP A 130 13.09 -4.09 -1.97
CA ASP A 130 14.27 -3.27 -1.72
C ASP A 130 15.47 -3.65 -2.58
N ILE A 131 15.53 -4.92 -3.00
CA ILE A 131 16.60 -5.46 -3.85
C ILE A 131 16.55 -4.97 -5.30
N TYR A 132 15.55 -4.19 -5.67
CA TYR A 132 15.36 -3.74 -7.05
C TYR A 132 16.20 -2.49 -7.33
N THR A 133 17.24 -2.63 -8.12
CA THR A 133 18.20 -1.56 -8.39
C THR A 133 18.19 -1.03 -9.81
N ASP A 134 17.55 -1.69 -10.80
CA ASP A 134 17.75 -1.34 -12.21
C ASP A 134 16.52 -1.40 -13.14
N LEU A 135 16.67 -0.71 -14.19
CA LEU A 135 16.18 -0.57 -15.57
C LEU A 135 14.75 -1.03 -15.94
N GLU A 136 14.19 -2.04 -15.33
CA GLU A 136 12.80 -2.46 -15.58
C GLU A 136 11.96 -2.27 -14.32
N PHE A 137 11.41 -1.10 -14.13
CA PHE A 137 10.53 -0.79 -13.01
C PHE A 137 9.21 -1.55 -13.16
N ALA A 138 9.12 -2.68 -12.50
CA ALA A 138 7.89 -3.47 -12.41
C ALA A 138 7.66 -3.89 -10.96
N PRO A 139 6.45 -3.73 -10.42
CA PRO A 139 6.08 -4.29 -9.13
C PRO A 139 6.23 -5.80 -9.14
N PHE A 140 6.68 -6.36 -8.03
CA PHE A 140 6.67 -7.80 -7.81
C PHE A 140 5.31 -8.22 -7.28
N THR A 141 4.94 -9.45 -7.57
CA THR A 141 3.71 -10.05 -7.08
C THR A 141 4.00 -11.35 -6.36
N CYS A 142 3.21 -11.62 -5.33
CA CYS A 142 3.20 -12.91 -4.66
C CYS A 142 1.76 -13.34 -4.44
N ASP A 143 1.36 -14.45 -5.04
CA ASP A 143 0.06 -15.06 -4.79
C ASP A 143 0.09 -15.83 -3.47
N SER A 144 -0.92 -15.63 -2.66
CA SER A 144 -1.05 -16.17 -1.31
C SER A 144 -2.52 -16.39 -0.99
N LYS A 145 -2.80 -17.13 0.10
CA LYS A 145 -4.16 -17.32 0.61
C LYS A 145 -4.25 -16.82 2.06
N PRO A 146 -5.43 -16.45 2.54
CA PRO A 146 -5.61 -16.18 3.95
C PRO A 146 -5.24 -17.40 4.79
N ALA A 147 -4.35 -17.22 5.75
CA ALA A 147 -3.97 -18.27 6.70
C ALA A 147 -5.09 -18.52 7.73
N SER A 148 -5.96 -17.55 7.95
CA SER A 148 -7.13 -17.62 8.82
C SER A 148 -8.31 -16.90 8.18
N SER A 149 -9.52 -17.43 8.39
CA SER A 149 -10.78 -16.76 8.05
C SER A 149 -11.32 -15.88 9.18
N LEU A 150 -10.53 -15.67 10.23
CA LEU A 150 -10.88 -14.84 11.38
C LEU A 150 -9.88 -13.70 11.53
N TRP A 151 -10.38 -12.60 12.09
CA TRP A 151 -9.53 -11.48 12.47
C TRP A 151 -8.49 -11.89 13.52
N VAL A 152 -7.28 -11.38 13.34
CA VAL A 152 -6.20 -11.47 14.31
C VAL A 152 -5.90 -10.07 14.82
N SER A 153 -5.77 -9.92 16.14
CA SER A 153 -5.25 -8.69 16.70
C SER A 153 -3.73 -8.71 16.62
N HIS A 154 -3.16 -7.73 15.93
CA HIS A 154 -1.73 -7.50 15.94
C HIS A 154 -1.39 -6.38 16.92
N PHE A 155 -0.38 -6.61 17.76
CA PHE A 155 0.14 -5.62 18.69
C PHE A 155 1.45 -5.08 18.12
N ASP A 156 1.51 -3.78 17.96
CA ASP A 156 2.76 -3.11 17.60
C ASP A 156 3.70 -2.99 18.81
N VAL A 157 4.89 -2.47 18.59
CA VAL A 157 5.91 -2.28 19.65
C VAL A 157 5.48 -1.26 20.70
N THR A 158 4.45 -0.45 20.46
CA THR A 158 3.90 0.54 21.40
C THR A 158 2.74 -0.01 22.23
N GLY A 159 2.32 -1.25 21.99
CA GLY A 159 1.20 -1.90 22.66
C GLY A 159 -0.17 -1.60 22.03
N ASN A 160 -0.24 -0.82 20.94
CA ASN A 160 -1.46 -0.64 20.20
C ASN A 160 -1.84 -1.93 19.47
N SER A 161 -3.14 -2.22 19.40
CA SER A 161 -3.63 -3.35 18.63
C SER A 161 -4.59 -2.91 17.53
N PHE A 162 -4.49 -3.56 16.39
CA PHE A 162 -5.42 -3.38 15.29
C PHE A 162 -5.85 -4.73 14.72
N LYS A 163 -7.02 -4.77 14.09
CA LYS A 163 -7.50 -5.95 13.38
C LYS A 163 -6.72 -6.12 12.08
N CYS A 164 -6.24 -7.33 11.85
CA CYS A 164 -5.57 -7.71 10.62
C CYS A 164 -5.95 -9.13 10.23
N PHE A 165 -5.63 -9.53 9.03
CA PHE A 165 -5.60 -10.93 8.64
C PHE A 165 -4.19 -11.32 8.20
N MET A 166 -3.91 -12.62 8.18
CA MET A 166 -2.60 -13.13 7.83
C MET A 166 -2.67 -13.95 6.55
N LEU A 167 -1.61 -13.89 5.76
CA LEU A 167 -1.45 -14.70 4.55
C LEU A 167 -0.47 -15.84 4.82
N ASP A 168 -0.68 -16.96 4.11
CA ASP A 168 0.12 -18.20 4.23
C ASP A 168 1.54 -18.07 3.69
N LYS A 169 1.84 -16.97 2.96
CA LYS A 169 3.20 -16.65 2.50
C LYS A 169 3.68 -15.34 3.10
N PRO A 170 4.99 -15.23 3.38
CA PRO A 170 5.58 -13.98 3.86
C PRO A 170 5.59 -12.91 2.76
N SER A 171 5.61 -11.65 3.18
CA SER A 171 5.96 -10.53 2.31
C SER A 171 7.48 -10.37 2.20
N THR A 172 7.91 -9.68 1.16
CA THR A 172 9.33 -9.31 0.96
C THR A 172 9.57 -7.90 1.49
N GLN A 173 10.81 -7.62 1.93
CA GLN A 173 11.22 -6.26 2.31
C GLN A 173 10.95 -5.28 1.17
N GLY A 174 10.35 -4.13 1.49
CA GLY A 174 9.89 -3.15 0.50
C GLY A 174 8.42 -3.32 0.07
N PHE A 175 7.76 -4.43 0.39
CA PHE A 175 6.32 -4.62 0.11
C PHE A 175 5.41 -3.83 1.06
N SER A 176 5.91 -3.38 2.19
CA SER A 176 5.13 -2.60 3.18
C SER A 176 4.39 -1.44 2.52
N GLY A 177 3.09 -1.34 2.77
CA GLY A 177 2.19 -0.38 2.16
C GLY A 177 1.60 -0.81 0.81
N GLY A 178 2.07 -1.90 0.22
CA GLY A 178 1.55 -2.45 -1.03
C GLY A 178 0.16 -3.08 -0.89
N PRO A 179 -0.71 -2.99 -1.91
CA PRO A 179 -2.07 -3.51 -1.84
C PRO A 179 -2.11 -5.04 -1.94
N VAL A 180 -3.14 -5.62 -1.30
CA VAL A 180 -3.48 -7.04 -1.35
C VAL A 180 -4.84 -7.20 -2.01
N ILE A 181 -4.86 -7.86 -3.17
CA ILE A 181 -6.00 -7.84 -4.08
C ILE A 181 -6.49 -9.25 -4.37
N GLY A 182 -7.81 -9.46 -4.23
CA GLY A 182 -8.52 -10.65 -4.69
C GLY A 182 -9.06 -10.45 -6.11
N PHE A 183 -8.93 -11.50 -6.93
CA PHE A 183 -9.41 -11.55 -8.31
C PHE A 183 -10.47 -12.68 -8.47
N GLU A 184 -11.39 -12.79 -7.52
CA GLU A 184 -12.38 -13.88 -7.44
C GLU A 184 -13.23 -14.02 -8.69
N ASN A 185 -13.65 -12.90 -9.21
CA ASN A 185 -14.37 -12.86 -10.47
C ASN A 185 -13.59 -11.95 -11.41
N ALA A 186 -13.29 -12.41 -12.62
CA ALA A 186 -12.59 -11.59 -13.63
C ALA A 186 -13.27 -10.22 -13.91
N LYS A 187 -14.39 -9.94 -13.26
CA LYS A 187 -15.20 -8.72 -13.45
C LYS A 187 -14.93 -7.62 -12.45
N THR A 188 -14.64 -7.92 -11.17
CA THR A 188 -14.46 -6.89 -10.12
C THR A 188 -13.44 -7.34 -9.10
N PRO A 189 -12.14 -7.08 -9.33
CA PRO A 189 -11.14 -7.31 -8.30
C PRO A 189 -11.37 -6.33 -7.12
N THR A 190 -11.06 -6.80 -5.90
CA THR A 190 -11.24 -6.04 -4.67
C THR A 190 -9.93 -6.00 -3.90
N CYS A 191 -9.54 -4.82 -3.42
CA CYS A 191 -8.43 -4.66 -2.50
C CYS A 191 -8.91 -4.87 -1.06
N TYR A 192 -8.37 -5.86 -0.37
CA TYR A 192 -8.73 -6.20 1.00
C TYR A 192 -7.86 -5.53 2.05
N GLY A 193 -6.74 -4.94 1.66
CA GLY A 193 -5.86 -4.26 2.61
C GLY A 193 -4.48 -3.97 2.05
N ILE A 194 -3.59 -3.56 2.94
CA ILE A 194 -2.19 -3.26 2.63
C ILE A 194 -1.24 -4.12 3.47
N ILE A 195 -0.07 -4.39 2.93
CA ILE A 195 0.97 -5.14 3.62
C ILE A 195 1.55 -4.29 4.77
N HIS A 196 1.47 -4.82 5.99
CA HIS A 196 2.20 -4.31 7.14
C HIS A 196 3.64 -4.84 7.13
N GLY A 197 3.81 -6.15 7.00
CA GLY A 197 5.09 -6.82 7.05
C GLY A 197 4.95 -8.32 7.21
N THR A 198 6.00 -8.96 7.73
CA THR A 198 6.03 -10.41 7.98
C THR A 198 6.25 -10.68 9.46
N ARG A 199 5.45 -11.57 10.02
CA ARG A 199 5.69 -12.16 11.33
C ARG A 199 6.42 -13.48 11.17
N GLN A 200 7.47 -13.67 11.95
CA GLN A 200 8.23 -14.91 12.01
C GLN A 200 8.16 -15.48 13.42
N ASP A 201 8.00 -16.80 13.52
CA ASP A 201 8.12 -17.54 14.78
C ASP A 201 9.54 -18.09 14.99
N ASN A 202 9.76 -18.71 16.15
CA ASN A 202 11.07 -19.25 16.53
C ASN A 202 11.45 -20.53 15.74
N THR A 203 10.53 -21.12 14.98
CA THR A 203 10.74 -22.32 14.19
C THR A 203 11.00 -22.02 12.72
N GLY A 204 10.92 -20.73 12.33
CA GLY A 204 11.12 -20.28 10.96
C GLY A 204 9.83 -20.12 10.15
N GLY A 205 8.66 -20.41 10.75
CA GLY A 205 7.36 -20.13 10.15
C GLY A 205 7.16 -18.63 9.92
N LYS A 206 6.64 -18.26 8.74
CA LYS A 206 6.48 -16.86 8.34
C LYS A 206 5.12 -16.63 7.71
N LEU A 207 4.43 -15.59 8.17
CA LEU A 207 3.13 -15.16 7.65
C LEU A 207 3.18 -13.65 7.35
N ALA A 208 2.63 -13.22 6.22
CA ALA A 208 2.44 -11.79 5.99
C ALA A 208 1.26 -11.28 6.82
N ILE A 209 1.38 -10.06 7.34
CA ILE A 209 0.33 -9.35 8.07
C ILE A 209 -0.27 -8.32 7.12
N VAL A 210 -1.60 -8.30 7.01
CA VAL A 210 -2.35 -7.38 6.16
C VAL A 210 -3.26 -6.52 7.03
N VAL A 211 -3.04 -5.21 6.97
CA VAL A 211 -3.95 -4.21 7.54
C VAL A 211 -5.16 -4.07 6.64
N HIS A 212 -6.35 -4.22 7.17
CA HIS A 212 -7.58 -4.20 6.37
C HIS A 212 -7.86 -2.84 5.74
N SER A 213 -8.40 -2.84 4.52
CA SER A 213 -8.68 -1.62 3.76
C SER A 213 -9.78 -0.74 4.37
N ALA A 214 -10.65 -1.26 5.22
CA ALA A 214 -11.65 -0.45 5.92
C ALA A 214 -11.01 0.68 6.79
N TYR A 215 -9.79 0.50 7.29
CA TYR A 215 -9.05 1.57 7.96
C TYR A 215 -8.72 2.75 7.04
N LEU A 216 -8.63 2.52 5.72
CA LEU A 216 -8.46 3.60 4.74
C LEU A 216 -9.68 4.51 4.72
N PHE A 217 -10.88 3.95 4.80
CA PHE A 217 -12.12 4.74 4.83
C PHE A 217 -12.21 5.58 6.11
N GLU A 218 -11.89 5.00 7.28
CA GLU A 218 -11.82 5.76 8.53
C GLU A 218 -10.84 6.94 8.42
N LEU A 219 -9.67 6.70 7.82
CA LEU A 219 -8.63 7.71 7.67
C LEU A 219 -9.03 8.82 6.69
N ILE A 220 -9.69 8.49 5.59
CA ILE A 220 -10.22 9.46 4.62
C ILE A 220 -11.35 10.29 5.25
N GLU A 221 -12.26 9.65 5.99
CA GLU A 221 -13.32 10.38 6.72
C GLU A 221 -12.75 11.32 7.79
N TYR A 222 -11.65 10.94 8.43
CA TYR A 222 -10.94 11.83 9.34
C TYR A 222 -10.30 13.00 8.59
N ALA A 223 -9.70 12.76 7.43
CA ALA A 223 -9.11 13.80 6.58
C ALA A 223 -10.12 14.83 6.09
N LYS A 224 -11.37 14.43 5.83
CA LYS A 224 -12.44 15.35 5.42
C LYS A 224 -12.92 16.29 6.52
N LYS A 225 -12.68 15.96 7.79
CA LYS A 225 -13.16 16.71 8.96
C LYS A 225 -12.13 17.72 9.48
N ASN A 226 -10.89 17.63 9.04
CA ASN A 226 -9.78 18.48 9.46
C ASN A 226 -9.18 19.27 8.30
#